data_5b822ee04dbfd7dc801215a1d2bbdf69
#
_entry.id   5b822ee04dbfd7dc801215a1d2bbdf69
#
_cell.length_a   1.000
_cell.length_b   1.000
_cell.length_c   1.000
_cell.angle_alpha   90.00
_cell.angle_beta   90.00
_cell.angle_gamma   90.00
#
_symmetry.space_group_name_H-M   'P 1'
#
loop_
_entity.id
_entity.type
_entity.pdbx_description
1 polymer ?
#
loop_
_entity_poly.entity_id
_entity_poly.type
_entity_poly.pdbx_seq_one_letter_code
_entity_poly.pdbx_strand_id
1 'polypeptide(L)'
;MNAFQQNVHSAVYPNAPAGMLFFGDPGVPAAFTNNHLPNFAPRFGIAWDPTGNGKQSIRAGYGIFYDSAMAWYSQRLTSNPPVVNQIDNSSGCGTFSNPWLNYSRATGCGSSNANQNPFPGSGAIFPGGSFWVSFPPDMKPMYMQQWNLSWERQFFGDWAVSLSYLGNRSVHVPLSYDFNSPQATPAACAAAPGGTCQGSAANETPRRFLTLTAGGASAPQNPGLIGILDLAFDSGFSTYHGLLASLKHRFRKDFSLNTNYTYSKCMSLGDFNGDLRGTYFQIQNNPRADYAVCNFDITHIFNATVVAASPFHGKGAVRWLLGGWQFAPAIRAQSGWPIDVRTGTDTSATGEGNDRPNIVPGQPIYINQWQPCNTTGTTQCYVVFNKAAFATIPSSTFGFGSVGRDFLRSPGTFSVDMAITRVFPIHDQKQIEFRFEAFNAINHFNPSIGGPGTTAGINSSNFGRQIGATTPGFVPSAFDPRILQLGFKMHW
;
A
#
# COMPACT_ATOMS: atom_id res chain seq x y z
N MET A 1 24.45 13.77 7.05
CA MET A 1 25.67 13.78 6.18
C MET A 1 26.88 14.38 6.89
N ASN A 2 26.80 15.61 7.41
CA ASN A 2 28.00 16.27 7.99
C ASN A 2 28.66 15.49 9.15
N ALA A 3 27.90 14.85 10.03
CA ALA A 3 28.46 14.08 11.13
C ALA A 3 29.29 12.87 10.67
N PHE A 4 28.85 12.17 9.63
CA PHE A 4 29.62 11.07 9.01
C PHE A 4 30.86 11.58 8.31
N GLN A 5 30.75 12.67 7.53
CA GLN A 5 31.87 13.25 6.80
C GLN A 5 32.94 13.81 7.72
N GLN A 6 32.56 14.34 8.88
CA GLN A 6 33.46 14.93 9.88
C GLN A 6 33.92 13.91 10.92
N ASN A 7 33.53 12.65 10.81
CA ASN A 7 33.87 11.60 11.76
C ASN A 7 33.51 11.98 13.23
N VAL A 8 32.31 12.59 13.42
CA VAL A 8 31.88 13.04 14.75
C VAL A 8 31.41 11.82 15.56
N HIS A 9 31.94 11.71 16.78
CA HIS A 9 31.52 10.69 17.74
C HIS A 9 30.53 11.25 18.74
N SER A 10 29.60 10.41 19.18
CA SER A 10 28.67 10.74 20.25
C SER A 10 29.40 10.97 21.56
N ALA A 11 29.08 12.04 22.28
CA ALA A 11 29.53 12.27 23.64
C ALA A 11 28.74 11.42 24.66
N VAL A 12 27.51 11.05 24.35
CA VAL A 12 26.65 10.20 25.19
C VAL A 12 27.10 8.74 25.13
N TYR A 13 27.41 8.25 23.92
CA TYR A 13 27.87 6.90 23.67
C TYR A 13 29.17 6.90 22.85
N PRO A 14 30.34 7.04 23.50
CA PRO A 14 31.62 7.14 22.78
C PRO A 14 31.98 5.95 21.92
N ASN A 15 31.43 4.76 22.22
CA ASN A 15 31.62 3.54 21.44
C ASN A 15 30.68 3.41 20.24
N ALA A 16 29.75 4.36 20.05
CA ALA A 16 28.85 4.35 18.89
C ALA A 16 29.65 4.57 17.60
N PRO A 17 29.18 4.02 16.46
CA PRO A 17 29.77 4.31 15.17
C PRO A 17 29.83 5.82 14.93
N ALA A 18 30.94 6.29 14.36
CA ALA A 18 31.09 7.71 13.99
C ALA A 18 29.93 8.16 13.08
N GLY A 19 29.42 9.35 13.30
CA GLY A 19 28.28 9.91 12.58
C GLY A 19 26.91 9.56 13.18
N MET A 20 26.84 8.60 14.10
CA MET A 20 25.62 8.29 14.84
C MET A 20 25.58 9.13 16.12
N LEU A 21 24.62 10.03 16.18
CA LEU A 21 24.42 10.93 17.32
C LEU A 21 23.08 10.60 18.03
N PHE A 22 23.05 10.83 19.32
CA PHE A 22 21.93 10.45 20.19
C PHE A 22 21.39 11.66 20.95
N PHE A 23 20.20 11.48 21.51
CA PHE A 23 19.64 12.47 22.41
C PHE A 23 20.63 12.83 23.53
N GLY A 24 20.91 14.15 23.67
CA GLY A 24 21.94 14.66 24.56
C GLY A 24 23.25 15.07 23.88
N ASP A 25 23.46 14.63 22.61
CA ASP A 25 24.57 15.13 21.82
C ASP A 25 24.26 16.52 21.24
N PRO A 26 25.29 17.37 21.00
CA PRO A 26 25.10 18.68 20.39
C PRO A 26 24.42 18.58 19.01
N GLY A 27 23.37 19.39 18.81
CA GLY A 27 22.64 19.46 17.53
C GLY A 27 21.58 18.37 17.35
N VAL A 28 21.40 17.48 18.32
CA VAL A 28 20.31 16.48 18.30
C VAL A 28 19.09 17.05 19.00
N PRO A 29 17.92 17.15 18.34
CA PRO A 29 16.70 17.65 18.96
C PRO A 29 16.28 16.83 20.18
N ALA A 30 15.71 17.50 21.19
CA ALA A 30 15.12 16.84 22.36
C ALA A 30 13.85 16.05 22.02
N ALA A 31 13.19 16.41 20.92
CA ALA A 31 12.07 15.71 20.34
C ALA A 31 12.51 14.98 19.07
N PHE A 32 11.57 14.31 18.41
CA PHE A 32 11.77 13.58 17.17
C PHE A 32 12.43 14.45 16.06
N THR A 33 11.95 15.69 15.90
CA THR A 33 12.51 16.71 15.00
C THR A 33 12.40 18.08 15.66
N ASN A 34 13.04 19.09 15.07
CA ASN A 34 12.83 20.47 15.47
C ASN A 34 11.38 20.90 15.20
N ASN A 35 10.85 21.79 16.04
CA ASN A 35 9.54 22.37 15.82
C ASN A 35 9.52 23.29 14.61
N HIS A 36 8.58 23.07 13.72
CA HIS A 36 8.29 23.93 12.57
C HIS A 36 6.97 24.67 12.80
N LEU A 37 7.02 25.77 13.52
CA LEU A 37 5.87 26.64 13.78
C LEU A 37 6.09 28.02 13.18
N PRO A 38 5.01 28.69 12.70
CA PRO A 38 3.60 28.29 12.68
C PRO A 38 3.23 27.46 11.43
N ASN A 39 2.33 26.48 11.60
CA ASN A 39 1.68 25.78 10.50
C ASN A 39 0.38 26.50 10.14
N PHE A 40 0.36 27.18 9.00
CA PHE A 40 -0.80 27.93 8.56
C PHE A 40 -1.70 27.10 7.65
N ALA A 41 -2.95 26.83 8.08
CA ALA A 41 -3.90 25.96 7.42
C ALA A 41 -5.17 26.72 6.93
N PRO A 42 -5.07 27.58 5.89
CA PRO A 42 -6.21 28.32 5.38
C PRO A 42 -7.21 27.38 4.71
N ARG A 43 -8.49 27.74 4.81
CA ARG A 43 -9.59 27.05 4.15
C ARG A 43 -10.52 28.09 3.55
N PHE A 44 -10.89 27.88 2.28
CA PHE A 44 -11.80 28.75 1.55
C PHE A 44 -12.88 27.91 0.91
N GLY A 45 -14.09 28.42 0.87
CA GLY A 45 -15.20 27.78 0.21
C GLY A 45 -16.19 28.80 -0.36
N ILE A 46 -16.78 28.46 -1.48
CA ILE A 46 -17.87 29.21 -2.10
C ILE A 46 -18.99 28.25 -2.46
N ALA A 47 -20.22 28.69 -2.26
CA ALA A 47 -21.42 28.03 -2.75
C ALA A 47 -22.27 29.07 -3.45
N TRP A 48 -22.65 28.79 -4.70
CA TRP A 48 -23.38 29.71 -5.55
C TRP A 48 -24.51 28.98 -6.25
N ASP A 49 -25.72 29.58 -6.18
CA ASP A 49 -26.87 29.21 -7.00
C ASP A 49 -27.04 30.23 -8.15
N PRO A 50 -26.60 29.92 -9.39
CA PRO A 50 -26.68 30.82 -10.52
C PRO A 50 -28.11 31.23 -10.89
N THR A 51 -29.07 30.41 -10.52
CA THR A 51 -30.48 30.59 -10.91
C THR A 51 -31.34 31.16 -9.79
N GLY A 52 -30.85 31.16 -8.56
CA GLY A 52 -31.57 31.67 -7.38
C GLY A 52 -32.82 30.89 -7.00
N ASN A 53 -33.06 29.72 -7.62
CA ASN A 53 -34.27 28.92 -7.42
C ASN A 53 -34.04 27.62 -6.60
N GLY A 54 -32.86 27.43 -6.05
CA GLY A 54 -32.51 26.27 -5.27
C GLY A 54 -32.34 24.94 -6.04
N LYS A 55 -32.46 24.97 -7.37
CA LYS A 55 -32.40 23.78 -8.23
C LYS A 55 -31.01 23.51 -8.79
N GLN A 56 -30.08 24.44 -8.62
CA GLN A 56 -28.71 24.34 -9.10
C GLN A 56 -27.77 24.86 -8.02
N SER A 57 -26.62 24.21 -7.89
CA SER A 57 -25.57 24.65 -6.97
C SER A 57 -24.21 24.41 -7.60
N ILE A 58 -23.38 25.44 -7.56
CA ILE A 58 -21.94 25.35 -7.86
C ILE A 58 -21.21 25.57 -6.54
N ARG A 59 -20.31 24.62 -6.18
CA ARG A 59 -19.51 24.72 -4.97
C ARG A 59 -18.05 24.52 -5.31
N ALA A 60 -17.20 25.37 -4.76
CA ALA A 60 -15.77 25.21 -4.85
C ALA A 60 -15.15 25.35 -3.46
N GLY A 61 -14.10 24.59 -3.21
CA GLY A 61 -13.38 24.64 -1.94
C GLY A 61 -11.89 24.39 -2.14
N TYR A 62 -11.10 24.99 -1.27
CA TYR A 62 -9.67 24.76 -1.16
C TYR A 62 -9.28 24.79 0.32
N GLY A 63 -8.34 23.91 0.72
CA GLY A 63 -7.82 23.90 2.08
C GLY A 63 -6.46 23.25 2.20
N ILE A 64 -5.72 23.69 3.19
CA ILE A 64 -4.46 23.07 3.62
C ILE A 64 -4.69 22.35 4.93
N PHE A 65 -4.21 21.13 5.03
CA PHE A 65 -4.35 20.27 6.19
C PHE A 65 -2.99 19.71 6.57
N TYR A 66 -2.54 19.99 7.79
CA TYR A 66 -1.31 19.40 8.32
C TYR A 66 -1.64 18.09 9.02
N ASP A 67 -0.72 17.15 8.91
CA ASP A 67 -0.77 15.91 9.64
C ASP A 67 0.29 15.94 10.75
N SER A 68 0.02 15.27 11.86
CA SER A 68 0.99 15.06 12.93
C SER A 68 1.84 13.83 12.62
N ALA A 69 3.14 13.91 12.94
CA ALA A 69 4.01 12.74 12.84
C ALA A 69 3.44 11.60 13.70
N MET A 70 3.27 10.44 13.09
CA MET A 70 2.80 9.26 13.81
C MET A 70 3.76 8.86 14.91
N ALA A 71 3.26 8.44 16.06
CA ALA A 71 4.07 7.89 17.16
C ALA A 71 4.94 6.70 16.71
N TRP A 72 4.55 6.03 15.62
CA TRP A 72 5.32 4.96 14.99
C TRP A 72 6.72 5.39 14.56
N TYR A 73 6.92 6.63 14.10
CA TYR A 73 8.24 7.13 13.75
C TYR A 73 9.18 7.19 14.96
N SER A 74 8.69 7.70 16.09
CA SER A 74 9.47 7.74 17.32
C SER A 74 9.76 6.33 17.84
N GLN A 75 8.82 5.38 17.66
CA GLN A 75 9.03 3.98 18.00
C GLN A 75 10.17 3.36 17.15
N ARG A 76 10.35 3.78 15.90
CA ARG A 76 11.46 3.30 15.06
C ARG A 76 12.82 3.70 15.60
N LEU A 77 12.96 4.88 16.21
CA LEU A 77 14.22 5.25 16.86
C LEU A 77 14.56 4.35 18.04
N THR A 78 13.56 3.79 18.71
CA THR A 78 13.81 2.83 19.80
C THR A 78 14.35 1.49 19.29
N SER A 79 14.32 1.22 17.96
CA SER A 79 14.93 0.05 17.34
C SER A 79 16.44 0.17 17.20
N ASN A 80 17.01 1.35 17.41
CA ASN A 80 18.45 1.57 17.30
C ASN A 80 19.23 0.99 18.50
N PRO A 81 20.43 0.40 18.28
CA PRO A 81 21.36 0.21 19.37
C PRO A 81 21.66 1.54 20.07
N PRO A 82 21.94 1.58 21.36
CA PRO A 82 22.02 0.45 22.28
C PRO A 82 20.71 0.18 23.02
N VAL A 83 19.63 0.91 22.73
CA VAL A 83 18.40 0.92 23.54
C VAL A 83 17.58 -0.34 23.34
N VAL A 84 17.56 -0.91 22.13
CA VAL A 84 16.77 -2.10 21.85
C VAL A 84 17.53 -3.38 22.14
N ASN A 85 16.94 -4.16 23.01
CA ASN A 85 17.29 -5.54 23.28
C ASN A 85 16.09 -6.42 22.91
N GLN A 86 16.05 -6.88 21.66
CA GLN A 86 15.08 -7.89 21.26
C GLN A 86 15.66 -9.27 21.56
N ILE A 87 14.98 -10.05 22.40
CA ILE A 87 15.31 -11.44 22.66
C ILE A 87 14.26 -12.28 21.94
N ASP A 88 14.72 -13.16 21.08
CA ASP A 88 13.88 -14.16 20.45
C ASP A 88 14.01 -15.49 21.22
N ASN A 89 12.95 -15.85 21.92
CA ASN A 89 12.87 -17.08 22.72
C ASN A 89 12.44 -18.32 21.92
N SER A 90 12.47 -18.27 20.59
CA SER A 90 11.93 -19.32 19.72
C SER A 90 12.70 -20.66 19.80
N SER A 91 13.87 -20.72 20.44
CA SER A 91 14.76 -21.88 20.38
C SER A 91 15.33 -22.34 21.72
N GLY A 92 14.58 -22.22 22.81
CA GLY A 92 15.08 -22.65 24.14
C GLY A 92 16.08 -21.72 24.77
N CYS A 93 16.15 -20.49 24.33
CA CYS A 93 16.96 -19.41 24.84
C CYS A 93 16.17 -18.63 25.89
N GLY A 94 16.74 -18.44 27.07
CA GLY A 94 16.08 -17.70 28.13
C GLY A 94 14.91 -18.44 28.77
N THR A 95 14.42 -17.88 29.85
CA THR A 95 13.17 -18.26 30.52
C THR A 95 12.38 -16.99 30.79
N PHE A 96 11.10 -17.11 31.12
CA PHE A 96 10.31 -15.95 31.51
C PHE A 96 10.88 -15.21 32.73
N SER A 97 11.49 -15.95 33.68
CA SER A 97 12.14 -15.38 34.87
C SER A 97 13.55 -14.85 34.60
N ASN A 98 14.24 -15.37 33.59
CA ASN A 98 15.54 -14.88 33.14
C ASN A 98 15.63 -14.92 31.61
N PRO A 99 15.16 -13.87 30.95
CA PRO A 99 15.16 -13.80 29.48
C PRO A 99 16.56 -13.84 28.87
N TRP A 100 17.60 -13.52 29.66
CA TRP A 100 18.99 -13.44 29.23
C TRP A 100 19.76 -14.75 29.40
N LEU A 101 19.14 -15.79 29.98
CA LEU A 101 19.77 -17.10 30.18
C LEU A 101 20.16 -17.70 28.81
N ASN A 102 21.44 -18.10 28.71
CA ASN A 102 22.00 -18.64 27.48
C ASN A 102 22.01 -17.67 26.27
N TYR A 103 21.85 -16.37 26.54
CA TYR A 103 21.96 -15.39 25.49
C TYR A 103 23.36 -15.36 24.89
N SER A 104 23.48 -15.76 23.63
CA SER A 104 24.73 -15.70 22.87
C SER A 104 24.43 -15.65 21.38
N ARG A 105 25.06 -14.72 20.67
CA ARG A 105 25.01 -14.68 19.22
C ARG A 105 25.50 -15.95 18.54
N ALA A 106 26.46 -16.63 19.18
CA ALA A 106 27.03 -17.90 18.70
C ALA A 106 26.03 -19.06 18.78
N THR A 107 25.06 -19.01 19.70
CA THR A 107 24.05 -20.05 19.88
C THR A 107 22.76 -19.81 19.11
N GLY A 108 22.68 -18.73 18.35
CA GLY A 108 21.46 -18.34 17.64
C GLY A 108 20.35 -17.81 18.56
N CYS A 109 20.65 -17.64 19.85
CA CYS A 109 19.75 -17.07 20.83
C CYS A 109 19.89 -15.56 20.89
N GLY A 110 18.91 -14.83 20.37
CA GLY A 110 18.83 -13.40 20.51
C GLY A 110 19.12 -12.60 19.24
N SER A 111 18.72 -11.34 19.28
CA SER A 111 19.00 -10.38 18.23
C SER A 111 20.45 -9.89 18.27
N SER A 112 20.81 -9.06 17.31
CA SER A 112 22.16 -8.48 17.17
C SER A 112 22.63 -7.60 18.35
N ASN A 113 21.78 -7.32 19.36
CA ASN A 113 22.11 -6.42 20.46
C ASN A 113 22.61 -7.18 21.70
N ALA A 114 23.84 -6.91 22.09
CA ALA A 114 24.53 -7.58 23.18
C ALA A 114 24.36 -6.89 24.55
N ASN A 115 23.61 -5.81 24.64
CA ASN A 115 23.39 -5.09 25.89
C ASN A 115 22.28 -5.76 26.70
N GLN A 116 22.62 -6.27 27.89
CA GLN A 116 21.65 -6.84 28.82
C GLN A 116 20.89 -5.76 29.62
N ASN A 117 21.37 -4.54 29.61
CA ASN A 117 20.69 -3.39 30.22
C ASN A 117 20.00 -2.58 29.13
N PRO A 118 18.66 -2.36 29.20
CA PRO A 118 17.93 -1.54 28.25
C PRO A 118 18.33 -0.05 28.28
N PHE A 119 19.04 0.37 29.33
CA PHE A 119 19.57 1.74 29.48
C PHE A 119 21.09 1.68 29.72
N PRO A 120 21.89 1.23 28.74
CA PRO A 120 23.32 1.13 28.91
C PRO A 120 23.93 2.54 29.07
N GLY A 121 24.93 2.65 29.94
CA GLY A 121 25.70 3.88 30.06
C GLY A 121 26.71 4.05 28.93
N SER A 122 27.73 4.91 29.13
CA SER A 122 28.76 5.22 28.13
C SER A 122 29.54 3.98 27.63
N GLY A 123 29.51 2.86 28.37
CA GLY A 123 30.09 1.58 27.97
C GLY A 123 29.22 0.72 27.05
N ALA A 124 28.14 1.27 26.47
CA ALA A 124 27.26 0.56 25.55
C ALA A 124 28.03 -0.17 24.42
N ILE A 125 27.53 -1.36 24.07
CA ILE A 125 28.08 -2.18 22.99
C ILE A 125 27.25 -1.97 21.73
N PHE A 126 27.92 -1.77 20.60
CA PHE A 126 27.34 -1.62 19.28
C PHE A 126 27.78 -2.77 18.38
N PRO A 127 26.94 -3.79 18.17
CA PRO A 127 27.27 -4.93 17.34
C PRO A 127 27.48 -4.52 15.88
N GLY A 128 28.48 -5.12 15.22
CA GLY A 128 28.72 -4.90 13.80
C GLY A 128 27.53 -5.37 12.92
N GLY A 129 27.30 -4.67 11.83
CA GLY A 129 26.22 -4.97 10.89
C GLY A 129 24.81 -4.64 11.43
N SER A 130 24.72 -3.80 12.47
CA SER A 130 23.42 -3.41 13.06
C SER A 130 22.57 -2.62 12.10
N PHE A 131 21.25 -2.78 12.27
CA PHE A 131 20.23 -1.97 11.61
C PHE A 131 20.05 -0.65 12.36
N TRP A 132 19.97 0.44 11.63
CA TRP A 132 19.80 1.77 12.15
C TRP A 132 18.68 2.51 11.44
N VAL A 133 17.95 3.33 12.19
CA VAL A 133 16.99 4.30 11.67
C VAL A 133 17.44 5.69 12.05
N SER A 134 17.44 6.60 11.13
CA SER A 134 17.84 7.99 11.37
C SER A 134 16.85 8.96 10.74
N PHE A 135 16.60 10.06 11.45
CA PHE A 135 15.74 11.15 11.01
C PHE A 135 16.53 12.45 10.93
N PRO A 136 16.37 13.24 9.86
CA PRO A 136 16.92 14.59 9.82
C PRO A 136 16.31 15.44 10.94
N PRO A 137 17.11 16.26 11.63
CA PRO A 137 16.61 17.13 12.70
C PRO A 137 15.57 18.14 12.22
N ASP A 138 15.58 18.52 10.95
CA ASP A 138 14.71 19.54 10.34
C ASP A 138 13.66 18.95 9.40
N MET A 139 13.15 17.75 9.70
CA MET A 139 12.02 17.17 8.93
C MET A 139 10.80 18.08 9.02
N LYS A 140 10.30 18.47 7.87
CA LYS A 140 9.11 19.31 7.76
C LYS A 140 7.84 18.49 7.99
N PRO A 141 6.81 19.05 8.63
CA PRO A 141 5.54 18.37 8.79
C PRO A 141 4.87 18.14 7.44
N MET A 142 4.30 16.95 7.27
CA MET A 142 3.50 16.63 6.11
C MET A 142 2.25 17.51 6.09
N TYR A 143 1.89 18.00 4.91
CA TYR A 143 0.62 18.65 4.69
C TYR A 143 -0.02 18.22 3.37
N MET A 144 -1.34 18.34 3.33
CA MET A 144 -2.13 18.06 2.16
C MET A 144 -2.89 19.31 1.72
N GLN A 145 -2.77 19.68 0.46
CA GLN A 145 -3.64 20.63 -0.20
C GLN A 145 -4.80 19.86 -0.82
N GLN A 146 -6.03 20.31 -0.58
CA GLN A 146 -7.22 19.74 -1.18
C GLN A 146 -8.01 20.82 -1.90
N TRP A 147 -8.56 20.49 -3.04
CA TRP A 147 -9.48 21.35 -3.76
C TRP A 147 -10.60 20.54 -4.40
N ASN A 148 -11.74 21.16 -4.51
CA ASN A 148 -12.89 20.57 -5.18
C ASN A 148 -13.66 21.62 -5.98
N LEU A 149 -14.34 21.14 -7.02
CA LEU A 149 -15.33 21.90 -7.77
C LEU A 149 -16.49 20.95 -8.03
N SER A 150 -17.68 21.31 -7.56
CA SER A 150 -18.87 20.49 -7.74
C SER A 150 -19.97 21.32 -8.39
N TRP A 151 -20.68 20.72 -9.35
CA TRP A 151 -21.88 21.22 -9.94
C TRP A 151 -22.99 20.21 -9.74
N GLU A 152 -24.10 20.67 -9.18
CA GLU A 152 -25.30 19.89 -8.93
C GLU A 152 -26.49 20.56 -9.56
N ARG A 153 -27.36 19.78 -10.20
CA ARG A 153 -28.60 20.31 -10.78
C ARG A 153 -29.73 19.31 -10.69
N GLN A 154 -30.90 19.81 -10.30
CA GLN A 154 -32.15 19.09 -10.32
C GLN A 154 -32.88 19.34 -11.64
N PHE A 155 -33.37 18.25 -12.26
CA PHE A 155 -34.14 18.27 -13.50
C PHE A 155 -35.50 17.60 -13.28
N PHE A 156 -36.51 18.04 -14.00
CA PHE A 156 -37.85 17.42 -14.04
C PHE A 156 -38.42 17.08 -12.65
N GLY A 157 -38.05 17.83 -11.63
CA GLY A 157 -38.52 17.66 -10.26
C GLY A 157 -37.87 16.51 -9.46
N ASP A 158 -37.59 15.38 -10.06
CA ASP A 158 -37.20 14.16 -9.35
C ASP A 158 -35.81 13.65 -9.71
N TRP A 159 -35.19 14.16 -10.77
CA TRP A 159 -33.85 13.81 -11.21
C TRP A 159 -32.83 14.83 -10.71
N ALA A 160 -31.72 14.34 -10.23
CA ALA A 160 -30.56 15.15 -9.85
C ALA A 160 -29.29 14.59 -10.50
N VAL A 161 -28.50 15.48 -11.10
CA VAL A 161 -27.16 15.18 -11.62
C VAL A 161 -26.14 15.93 -10.77
N SER A 162 -25.05 15.29 -10.45
CA SER A 162 -23.90 15.90 -9.80
C SER A 162 -22.63 15.55 -10.57
N LEU A 163 -21.81 16.54 -10.85
CA LEU A 163 -20.47 16.40 -11.37
C LEU A 163 -19.49 17.07 -10.39
N SER A 164 -18.51 16.33 -9.91
CA SER A 164 -17.54 16.83 -8.94
C SER A 164 -16.15 16.48 -9.38
N TYR A 165 -15.28 17.46 -9.46
CA TYR A 165 -13.85 17.27 -9.56
C TYR A 165 -13.21 17.42 -8.18
N LEU A 166 -12.38 16.46 -7.81
CA LEU A 166 -11.61 16.44 -6.57
C LEU A 166 -10.13 16.33 -6.91
N GLY A 167 -9.32 17.15 -6.27
CA GLY A 167 -7.90 17.04 -6.37
C GLY A 167 -7.25 17.17 -5.00
N ASN A 168 -6.16 16.46 -4.79
CA ASN A 168 -5.30 16.70 -3.65
C ASN A 168 -3.83 16.52 -4.02
N ARG A 169 -2.98 17.16 -3.22
CA ARG A 169 -1.54 16.99 -3.27
C ARG A 169 -0.99 16.92 -1.85
N SER A 170 -0.40 15.79 -1.49
CA SER A 170 0.37 15.66 -0.27
C SER A 170 1.83 16.04 -0.52
N VAL A 171 2.42 16.78 0.38
CA VAL A 171 3.79 17.29 0.34
C VAL A 171 4.46 17.00 1.66
N HIS A 172 5.76 16.80 1.63
CA HIS A 172 6.56 16.39 2.79
C HIS A 172 6.11 15.04 3.38
N VAL A 173 5.67 14.12 2.50
CA VAL A 173 5.35 12.74 2.91
C VAL A 173 6.64 12.08 3.40
N PRO A 174 6.69 11.60 4.65
CA PRO A 174 7.86 10.94 5.18
C PRO A 174 8.06 9.59 4.50
N LEU A 175 9.24 9.37 3.97
CA LEU A 175 9.69 8.12 3.36
C LEU A 175 11.11 7.84 3.86
N SER A 176 11.62 6.64 3.64
CA SER A 176 13.00 6.30 3.97
C SER A 176 13.68 5.48 2.88
N TYR A 177 15.00 5.45 2.88
CA TYR A 177 15.81 4.61 2.02
C TYR A 177 17.06 4.14 2.76
N ASP A 178 17.65 3.00 2.35
CA ASP A 178 18.95 2.58 2.90
C ASP A 178 20.05 3.49 2.37
N PHE A 179 20.44 4.48 3.19
CA PHE A 179 21.55 5.39 2.89
C PHE A 179 22.88 4.64 2.77
N ASN A 180 23.02 3.52 3.50
CA ASN A 180 24.23 2.71 3.50
C ASN A 180 24.13 1.48 2.59
N SER A 181 23.31 1.57 1.53
CA SER A 181 23.11 0.44 0.60
C SER A 181 24.43 -0.02 -0.04
N PRO A 182 24.62 -1.33 -0.24
CA PRO A 182 25.76 -1.88 -0.97
C PRO A 182 25.81 -1.33 -2.39
N GLN A 183 27.00 -0.98 -2.86
CA GLN A 183 27.22 -0.45 -4.20
C GLN A 183 27.59 -1.59 -5.16
N ALA A 184 27.02 -1.58 -6.36
CA ALA A 184 27.28 -2.57 -7.42
C ALA A 184 28.09 -1.93 -8.58
N THR A 185 29.14 -1.20 -8.24
CA THR A 185 30.10 -0.68 -9.22
C THR A 185 31.27 -1.63 -9.41
N PRO A 186 32.00 -1.62 -10.55
CA PRO A 186 33.16 -2.48 -10.75
C PRO A 186 34.19 -2.39 -9.62
N ALA A 187 34.44 -1.18 -9.12
CA ALA A 187 35.38 -0.95 -8.02
C ALA A 187 34.85 -1.54 -6.70
N ALA A 188 33.56 -1.40 -6.41
CA ALA A 188 32.94 -1.98 -5.23
C ALA A 188 32.92 -3.50 -5.30
N CYS A 189 32.62 -4.08 -6.45
CA CYS A 189 32.66 -5.53 -6.65
C CYS A 189 34.08 -6.10 -6.47
N ALA A 190 35.09 -5.40 -6.94
CA ALA A 190 36.49 -5.80 -6.75
C ALA A 190 36.93 -5.79 -5.27
N ALA A 191 36.30 -4.96 -4.44
CA ALA A 191 36.56 -4.91 -2.98
C ALA A 191 35.83 -6.03 -2.20
N ALA A 192 34.90 -6.72 -2.82
CA ALA A 192 34.13 -7.80 -2.19
C ALA A 192 34.88 -9.13 -2.21
N PRO A 193 34.59 -10.06 -1.29
CA PRO A 193 35.12 -11.41 -1.30
C PRO A 193 34.89 -12.09 -2.66
N GLY A 194 35.97 -12.59 -3.28
CA GLY A 194 35.94 -13.20 -4.60
C GLY A 194 35.94 -12.22 -5.78
N GLY A 195 36.04 -10.91 -5.54
CA GLY A 195 36.14 -9.87 -6.59
C GLY A 195 34.86 -9.71 -7.40
N THR A 196 33.72 -10.19 -6.90
CA THR A 196 32.42 -10.15 -7.60
C THR A 196 31.33 -9.65 -6.67
N CYS A 197 30.30 -8.96 -7.22
CA CYS A 197 29.14 -8.58 -6.45
C CYS A 197 28.19 -9.77 -6.28
N GLN A 198 27.68 -9.96 -5.07
CA GLN A 198 26.70 -10.99 -4.73
C GLN A 198 25.78 -10.48 -3.63
N GLY A 199 24.53 -10.96 -3.61
CA GLY A 199 23.52 -10.63 -2.59
C GLY A 199 23.71 -11.47 -1.30
N SER A 200 24.85 -11.43 -0.66
CA SER A 200 25.09 -12.06 0.63
C SER A 200 25.71 -11.07 1.61
N ALA A 201 25.34 -11.16 2.88
CA ALA A 201 25.82 -10.22 3.91
C ALA A 201 27.35 -10.10 3.95
N ALA A 202 28.08 -11.19 3.76
CA ALA A 202 29.54 -11.20 3.72
C ALA A 202 30.09 -10.42 2.51
N ASN A 203 29.39 -10.46 1.38
CA ASN A 203 29.76 -9.77 0.16
C ASN A 203 29.28 -8.29 0.16
N GLU A 204 28.12 -8.03 0.75
CA GLU A 204 27.53 -6.69 0.82
C GLU A 204 28.29 -5.76 1.77
N THR A 205 28.69 -6.25 2.95
CA THR A 205 29.31 -5.43 4.00
C THR A 205 30.50 -4.59 3.49
N PRO A 206 31.49 -5.13 2.76
CA PRO A 206 32.62 -4.33 2.24
C PRO A 206 32.19 -3.37 1.13
N ARG A 207 31.05 -3.59 0.49
CA ARG A 207 30.51 -2.77 -0.59
C ARG A 207 29.53 -1.67 -0.14
N ARG A 208 29.20 -1.64 1.15
CA ARG A 208 28.29 -0.60 1.67
C ARG A 208 28.90 0.79 1.52
N PHE A 209 28.03 1.76 1.21
CA PHE A 209 28.45 3.13 0.91
C PHE A 209 29.38 3.72 1.97
N LEU A 210 29.04 3.62 3.24
CA LEU A 210 29.87 4.12 4.34
C LEU A 210 31.17 3.34 4.51
N THR A 211 31.22 2.07 4.12
CA THR A 211 32.46 1.28 4.13
C THR A 211 33.41 1.67 3.00
N LEU A 212 32.86 1.90 1.79
CA LEU A 212 33.64 2.33 0.63
C LEU A 212 34.17 3.76 0.77
N THR A 213 33.35 4.66 1.31
CA THR A 213 33.77 6.05 1.57
C THR A 213 34.72 6.16 2.74
N ALA A 214 34.90 5.08 3.48
CA ALA A 214 35.90 4.98 4.56
C ALA A 214 37.37 5.08 4.08
N GLY A 215 37.65 4.92 2.81
CA GLY A 215 39.01 5.04 2.25
C GLY A 215 39.51 6.46 2.02
N GLY A 216 38.69 7.48 2.23
CA GLY A 216 39.10 8.89 2.17
C GLY A 216 39.47 9.46 3.54
N ALA A 217 39.92 10.71 3.58
CA ALA A 217 40.26 11.42 4.83
C ALA A 217 39.11 11.55 5.83
N SER A 218 37.90 11.11 5.46
CA SER A 218 36.67 11.11 6.24
C SER A 218 36.13 9.70 6.51
N ALA A 219 36.97 8.71 6.51
CA ALA A 219 36.59 7.33 6.76
C ALA A 219 35.90 7.18 8.11
N PRO A 220 34.70 6.55 8.19
CA PRO A 220 34.18 6.14 9.47
C PRO A 220 35.19 5.23 10.15
N GLN A 221 35.60 5.55 11.38
CA GLN A 221 36.62 4.79 12.09
C GLN A 221 36.14 3.38 12.50
N ASN A 222 34.89 3.07 12.23
CA ASN A 222 34.25 1.81 12.53
C ASN A 222 33.62 1.17 11.28
N PRO A 223 34.38 0.83 10.24
CA PRO A 223 33.83 0.18 9.05
C PRO A 223 33.15 -1.14 9.43
N GLY A 224 31.93 -1.35 8.89
CA GLY A 224 31.16 -2.57 9.16
C GLY A 224 30.31 -2.57 10.45
N LEU A 225 30.37 -1.56 11.30
CA LEU A 225 29.46 -1.45 12.45
C LEU A 225 28.04 -1.05 12.02
N ILE A 226 27.91 -0.20 10.99
CA ILE A 226 26.63 0.16 10.43
C ILE A 226 26.31 -0.80 9.29
N GLY A 227 25.24 -1.56 9.46
CA GLY A 227 24.65 -2.38 8.40
C GLY A 227 23.71 -1.53 7.54
N ILE A 228 22.41 -1.81 7.59
CA ILE A 228 21.38 -0.98 6.96
C ILE A 228 21.24 0.33 7.76
N LEU A 229 21.23 1.45 7.08
CA LEU A 229 20.92 2.76 7.65
C LEU A 229 19.69 3.33 6.94
N ASP A 230 18.52 3.07 7.50
CA ASP A 230 17.27 3.70 7.05
C ASP A 230 17.30 5.19 7.39
N LEU A 231 17.57 6.00 6.40
CA LEU A 231 17.52 7.44 6.51
C LEU A 231 16.15 7.93 6.05
N ALA A 232 15.39 8.49 6.99
CA ALA A 232 14.13 9.14 6.67
C ALA A 232 14.37 10.46 5.90
N PHE A 233 13.41 10.84 5.06
CA PHE A 233 13.40 12.11 4.35
C PHE A 233 11.96 12.59 4.17
N ASP A 234 11.78 13.89 4.00
CA ASP A 234 10.49 14.58 3.88
C ASP A 234 10.19 15.09 2.46
N SER A 235 10.86 14.53 1.47
CA SER A 235 10.67 14.95 0.06
C SER A 235 9.66 14.08 -0.69
N GLY A 236 8.95 13.20 0.03
CA GLY A 236 7.86 12.41 -0.51
C GLY A 236 6.68 13.30 -0.91
N PHE A 237 5.96 12.87 -1.93
CA PHE A 237 4.74 13.54 -2.39
C PHE A 237 3.79 12.56 -3.07
N SER A 238 2.52 12.93 -3.07
CA SER A 238 1.49 12.26 -3.85
C SER A 238 0.53 13.28 -4.46
N THR A 239 -0.12 12.87 -5.55
CA THR A 239 -1.18 13.65 -6.20
C THR A 239 -2.35 12.73 -6.52
N TYR A 240 -3.56 13.24 -6.32
CA TYR A 240 -4.79 12.57 -6.69
C TYR A 240 -5.67 13.51 -7.49
N HIS A 241 -6.26 13.01 -8.56
CA HIS A 241 -7.27 13.69 -9.36
C HIS A 241 -8.43 12.74 -9.60
N GLY A 242 -9.64 13.17 -9.30
CA GLY A 242 -10.85 12.38 -9.48
C GLY A 242 -12.00 13.21 -10.06
N LEU A 243 -12.71 12.64 -11.03
CA LEU A 243 -13.99 13.13 -11.54
C LEU A 243 -15.08 12.17 -11.06
N LEU A 244 -16.05 12.69 -10.32
CA LEU A 244 -17.22 11.95 -9.85
C LEU A 244 -18.45 12.45 -10.60
N ALA A 245 -19.19 11.51 -11.21
CA ALA A 245 -20.47 11.77 -11.81
C ALA A 245 -21.55 10.97 -11.08
N SER A 246 -22.64 11.61 -10.70
CA SER A 246 -23.77 10.97 -10.03
C SER A 246 -25.08 11.32 -10.70
N LEU A 247 -25.93 10.32 -10.90
CA LEU A 247 -27.30 10.48 -11.36
C LEU A 247 -28.23 9.84 -10.33
N LYS A 248 -29.18 10.64 -9.82
CA LYS A 248 -30.16 10.20 -8.83
C LYS A 248 -31.58 10.49 -9.32
N HIS A 249 -32.45 9.52 -9.13
CA HIS A 249 -33.90 9.70 -9.24
C HIS A 249 -34.53 9.32 -7.90
N ARG A 250 -35.31 10.22 -7.33
CA ARG A 250 -36.04 9.96 -6.09
C ARG A 250 -37.16 8.95 -6.35
N PHE A 251 -37.47 8.13 -5.33
CA PHE A 251 -38.57 7.19 -5.43
C PHE A 251 -39.89 7.91 -5.70
N ARG A 252 -40.34 7.84 -6.94
CA ARG A 252 -41.59 8.37 -7.42
C ARG A 252 -42.12 7.50 -8.55
N LYS A 253 -43.42 7.26 -8.56
CA LYS A 253 -44.04 6.33 -9.51
C LYS A 253 -43.36 4.97 -9.54
N ASP A 254 -43.10 4.44 -8.33
CA ASP A 254 -42.56 3.10 -8.13
C ASP A 254 -41.12 2.88 -8.64
N PHE A 255 -40.34 3.96 -8.82
CA PHE A 255 -38.97 3.86 -9.32
C PHE A 255 -38.01 4.79 -8.59
N SER A 256 -36.84 4.25 -8.18
CA SER A 256 -35.67 5.06 -7.76
C SER A 256 -34.38 4.54 -8.39
N LEU A 257 -33.47 5.46 -8.66
CA LEU A 257 -32.14 5.17 -9.21
C LEU A 257 -31.09 5.97 -8.43
N ASN A 258 -29.98 5.34 -8.10
CA ASN A 258 -28.78 6.00 -7.64
C ASN A 258 -27.59 5.38 -8.38
N THR A 259 -26.95 6.18 -9.22
CA THR A 259 -25.80 5.77 -10.02
C THR A 259 -24.64 6.70 -9.75
N ASN A 260 -23.45 6.13 -9.52
CA ASN A 260 -22.23 6.88 -9.30
C ASN A 260 -21.12 6.29 -10.16
N TYR A 261 -20.37 7.15 -10.79
CA TYR A 261 -19.18 6.80 -11.54
C TYR A 261 -18.02 7.68 -11.10
N THR A 262 -16.89 7.07 -10.81
CA THR A 262 -15.64 7.75 -10.49
C THR A 262 -14.58 7.36 -11.51
N TYR A 263 -13.94 8.36 -12.09
CA TYR A 263 -12.70 8.24 -12.82
C TYR A 263 -11.61 8.95 -12.04
N SER A 264 -10.56 8.23 -11.63
CA SER A 264 -9.53 8.83 -10.80
C SER A 264 -8.14 8.28 -11.09
N LYS A 265 -7.13 9.04 -10.71
CA LYS A 265 -5.74 8.65 -10.76
C LYS A 265 -4.98 9.19 -9.55
N CYS A 266 -4.30 8.30 -8.87
CA CYS A 266 -3.34 8.60 -7.81
C CYS A 266 -1.93 8.32 -8.30
N MET A 267 -1.00 9.26 -8.04
CA MET A 267 0.43 9.12 -8.31
C MET A 267 1.22 9.44 -7.05
N SER A 268 2.25 8.65 -6.73
CA SER A 268 3.06 8.86 -5.55
C SER A 268 4.53 8.54 -5.78
N LEU A 269 5.40 9.17 -5.00
CA LEU A 269 6.82 8.80 -4.96
C LEU A 269 7.04 7.45 -4.26
N GLY A 270 6.20 7.15 -3.28
CA GLY A 270 6.16 5.90 -2.55
C GLY A 270 4.88 5.84 -1.74
N ASP A 271 4.35 4.64 -1.56
CA ASP A 271 3.15 4.46 -0.78
C ASP A 271 3.54 4.26 0.68
N PHE A 272 2.98 5.10 1.52
CA PHE A 272 3.19 5.01 2.94
C PHE A 272 2.49 3.76 3.50
N ASN A 273 3.23 2.88 4.15
CA ASN A 273 2.68 1.69 4.79
C ASN A 273 2.95 1.62 6.31
N GLY A 274 3.39 2.72 6.90
CA GLY A 274 3.72 2.79 8.32
C GLY A 274 5.08 2.17 8.70
N ASP A 275 5.73 1.47 7.78
CA ASP A 275 7.04 0.88 8.00
C ASP A 275 8.10 1.66 7.22
N LEU A 276 8.83 2.54 7.90
CA LEU A 276 9.96 3.27 7.35
C LEU A 276 11.17 2.34 7.22
N ARG A 277 11.03 1.25 6.48
CA ARG A 277 12.19 0.46 6.08
C ARG A 277 12.55 0.85 4.66
N GLY A 278 13.77 1.25 4.40
CA GLY A 278 14.26 1.68 3.10
C GLY A 278 14.16 0.66 1.96
N THR A 279 13.48 -0.44 2.21
CA THR A 279 13.32 -1.58 1.31
C THR A 279 12.31 -1.36 0.18
N TYR A 280 11.72 -0.17 0.05
CA TYR A 280 10.66 0.05 -0.94
C TYR A 280 11.13 0.63 -2.26
N PHE A 281 12.26 1.30 -2.29
CA PHE A 281 12.83 1.83 -3.53
C PHE A 281 13.72 0.80 -4.21
N GLN A 282 13.55 0.63 -5.52
CA GLN A 282 14.44 -0.22 -6.29
C GLN A 282 15.86 0.38 -6.32
N ILE A 283 15.96 1.70 -6.44
CA ILE A 283 17.23 2.43 -6.46
C ILE A 283 17.29 3.32 -5.23
N GLN A 284 18.00 2.87 -4.20
CA GLN A 284 18.01 3.53 -2.89
C GLN A 284 18.47 4.99 -2.94
N ASN A 285 19.48 5.29 -3.75
CA ASN A 285 20.01 6.67 -3.92
C ASN A 285 19.22 7.50 -4.94
N ASN A 286 18.19 6.96 -5.57
CA ASN A 286 17.32 7.66 -6.50
C ASN A 286 15.83 7.28 -6.31
N PRO A 287 15.20 7.67 -5.19
CA PRO A 287 13.80 7.37 -4.93
C PRO A 287 12.84 7.83 -6.03
N ARG A 288 13.20 8.89 -6.79
CA ARG A 288 12.35 9.40 -7.88
C ARG A 288 12.17 8.43 -9.04
N ALA A 289 13.02 7.43 -9.19
CA ALA A 289 12.85 6.36 -10.16
C ALA A 289 11.59 5.52 -9.90
N ASP A 290 11.07 5.56 -8.66
CA ASP A 290 9.88 4.84 -8.24
C ASP A 290 8.60 5.69 -8.27
N TYR A 291 8.64 6.89 -8.87
CA TYR A 291 7.42 7.69 -9.06
C TYR A 291 6.46 6.97 -9.99
N ALA A 292 5.32 6.55 -9.47
CA ALA A 292 4.34 5.72 -10.19
C ALA A 292 2.93 5.90 -9.62
N VAL A 293 1.99 5.11 -10.13
CA VAL A 293 0.64 5.03 -9.56
C VAL A 293 0.70 4.57 -8.11
N CYS A 294 -0.24 5.05 -7.27
CA CYS A 294 -0.37 4.55 -5.91
C CYS A 294 -0.82 3.08 -5.92
N ASN A 295 -0.34 2.28 -4.99
CA ASN A 295 -0.67 0.85 -4.92
C ASN A 295 -2.16 0.54 -4.65
N PHE A 296 -2.92 1.54 -4.24
CA PHE A 296 -4.37 1.49 -3.99
C PHE A 296 -5.20 2.21 -5.06
N ASP A 297 -4.60 2.63 -6.18
CA ASP A 297 -5.30 3.34 -7.26
C ASP A 297 -6.33 2.45 -7.96
N ILE A 298 -7.57 2.92 -8.04
CA ILE A 298 -8.61 2.32 -8.87
C ILE A 298 -9.09 3.37 -9.86
N THR A 299 -8.74 3.18 -11.12
CA THR A 299 -8.98 4.20 -12.16
C THR A 299 -10.47 4.41 -12.44
N HIS A 300 -11.26 3.34 -12.45
CA HIS A 300 -12.69 3.37 -12.75
C HIS A 300 -13.48 2.65 -11.67
N ILE A 301 -14.49 3.32 -11.11
CA ILE A 301 -15.45 2.73 -10.17
C ILE A 301 -16.86 3.13 -10.64
N PHE A 302 -17.70 2.14 -10.86
CA PHE A 302 -19.11 2.33 -11.19
C PHE A 302 -19.99 1.57 -10.20
N ASN A 303 -20.98 2.26 -9.64
CA ASN A 303 -22.00 1.66 -8.79
C ASN A 303 -23.38 2.17 -9.24
N ALA A 304 -24.32 1.25 -9.33
CA ALA A 304 -25.72 1.60 -9.58
C ALA A 304 -26.64 0.77 -8.71
N THR A 305 -27.60 1.43 -8.08
CA THR A 305 -28.69 0.77 -7.37
C THR A 305 -30.01 1.26 -7.94
N VAL A 306 -30.89 0.32 -8.22
CA VAL A 306 -32.25 0.59 -8.70
C VAL A 306 -33.21 -0.01 -7.69
N VAL A 307 -34.31 0.66 -7.45
CA VAL A 307 -35.47 0.08 -6.78
C VAL A 307 -36.68 0.35 -7.67
N ALA A 308 -37.27 -0.71 -8.17
CA ALA A 308 -38.46 -0.63 -9.02
C ALA A 308 -39.60 -1.44 -8.38
N ALA A 309 -40.67 -0.77 -8.03
CA ALA A 309 -41.87 -1.44 -7.54
C ALA A 309 -42.86 -1.72 -8.70
N SER A 310 -43.63 -2.76 -8.53
CA SER A 310 -44.62 -3.16 -9.52
C SER A 310 -45.66 -2.04 -9.72
N PRO A 311 -45.93 -1.61 -10.97
CA PRO A 311 -46.91 -0.58 -11.27
C PRO A 311 -48.37 -1.07 -11.16
N PHE A 312 -48.60 -2.31 -10.82
CA PHE A 312 -49.93 -2.91 -10.77
C PHE A 312 -50.63 -2.61 -9.43
N HIS A 313 -51.30 -1.49 -9.36
CA HIS A 313 -52.02 -1.03 -8.16
C HIS A 313 -53.54 -1.31 -8.21
N GLY A 314 -54.06 -1.96 -9.28
CA GLY A 314 -55.47 -2.28 -9.51
C GLY A 314 -56.11 -3.17 -8.44
N LYS A 315 -57.33 -3.66 -8.68
CA LYS A 315 -58.03 -4.63 -7.79
C LYS A 315 -58.09 -6.02 -8.47
N GLY A 316 -58.39 -7.03 -7.70
CA GLY A 316 -58.58 -8.40 -8.19
C GLY A 316 -57.33 -9.23 -8.40
N ALA A 317 -57.47 -10.30 -9.19
CA ALA A 317 -56.40 -11.28 -9.41
C ALA A 317 -55.09 -10.72 -9.98
N VAL A 318 -55.21 -9.72 -10.85
CA VAL A 318 -54.02 -9.09 -11.45
C VAL A 318 -53.17 -8.40 -10.37
N ARG A 319 -53.82 -7.62 -9.48
CA ARG A 319 -53.07 -7.03 -8.35
C ARG A 319 -52.52 -8.09 -7.45
N TRP A 320 -53.26 -9.14 -7.17
CA TRP A 320 -52.82 -10.23 -6.29
C TRP A 320 -51.60 -10.98 -6.87
N LEU A 321 -51.51 -11.17 -8.18
CA LEU A 321 -50.41 -11.85 -8.83
C LEU A 321 -49.21 -10.90 -9.12
N LEU A 322 -49.46 -9.72 -9.67
CA LEU A 322 -48.44 -8.83 -10.22
C LEU A 322 -48.16 -7.59 -9.37
N GLY A 323 -49.02 -7.27 -8.41
CA GLY A 323 -48.84 -6.14 -7.51
C GLY A 323 -47.93 -6.45 -6.30
N GLY A 324 -47.40 -5.39 -5.70
CA GLY A 324 -46.61 -5.49 -4.45
C GLY A 324 -45.23 -6.08 -4.58
N TRP A 325 -44.77 -6.38 -5.78
CA TRP A 325 -43.39 -6.78 -6.05
C TRP A 325 -42.46 -5.58 -6.06
N GLN A 326 -41.28 -5.75 -5.53
CA GLN A 326 -40.17 -4.80 -5.63
C GLN A 326 -38.94 -5.53 -6.15
N PHE A 327 -38.29 -4.93 -7.15
CA PHE A 327 -37.06 -5.40 -7.77
C PHE A 327 -35.94 -4.41 -7.45
N ALA A 328 -34.85 -4.89 -6.84
CA ALA A 328 -33.76 -4.04 -6.36
C ALA A 328 -32.38 -4.59 -6.76
N PRO A 329 -31.92 -4.39 -8.00
CA PRO A 329 -30.56 -4.71 -8.38
C PRO A 329 -29.54 -3.69 -7.86
N ALA A 330 -28.37 -4.20 -7.47
CA ALA A 330 -27.17 -3.44 -7.17
C ALA A 330 -26.02 -3.90 -8.10
N ILE A 331 -25.49 -2.99 -8.88
CA ILE A 331 -24.44 -3.25 -9.86
C ILE A 331 -23.17 -2.59 -9.36
N ARG A 332 -22.07 -3.33 -9.37
CA ARG A 332 -20.71 -2.83 -9.09
C ARG A 332 -19.78 -3.23 -10.20
N ALA A 333 -18.97 -2.28 -10.66
CA ALA A 333 -17.88 -2.52 -11.60
C ALA A 333 -16.69 -1.65 -11.21
N GLN A 334 -15.50 -2.22 -11.18
CA GLN A 334 -14.29 -1.44 -10.92
C GLN A 334 -13.10 -2.01 -11.66
N SER A 335 -12.13 -1.15 -11.99
CA SER A 335 -10.84 -1.58 -12.51
C SER A 335 -10.01 -2.26 -11.44
N GLY A 336 -9.03 -3.06 -11.87
CA GLY A 336 -8.15 -3.79 -10.97
C GLY A 336 -7.16 -2.89 -10.22
N TRP A 337 -6.58 -3.43 -9.16
CA TRP A 337 -5.53 -2.83 -8.34
C TRP A 337 -4.19 -2.87 -9.05
N PRO A 338 -3.32 -1.88 -8.84
CA PRO A 338 -1.92 -1.97 -9.24
C PRO A 338 -1.20 -3.12 -8.54
N ILE A 339 -0.26 -3.73 -9.25
CA ILE A 339 0.56 -4.83 -8.72
C ILE A 339 2.02 -4.54 -9.07
N ASP A 340 2.88 -4.59 -8.06
CA ASP A 340 4.31 -4.47 -8.21
C ASP A 340 4.93 -5.80 -8.64
N VAL A 341 5.71 -5.77 -9.72
CA VAL A 341 6.35 -6.98 -10.28
C VAL A 341 7.80 -7.01 -9.83
N ARG A 342 8.21 -8.08 -9.16
CA ARG A 342 9.57 -8.25 -8.66
C ARG A 342 10.23 -9.48 -9.23
N THR A 343 11.56 -9.46 -9.28
CA THR A 343 12.35 -10.62 -9.68
C THR A 343 12.26 -11.74 -8.65
N GLY A 344 12.09 -11.38 -7.36
CA GLY A 344 12.20 -12.32 -6.23
C GLY A 344 13.64 -12.71 -5.90
N THR A 345 14.63 -12.01 -6.47
CA THR A 345 16.05 -12.15 -6.21
C THR A 345 16.71 -10.77 -6.26
N ASP A 346 17.80 -10.59 -5.52
CA ASP A 346 18.62 -9.38 -5.57
C ASP A 346 19.47 -9.37 -6.85
N THR A 347 18.89 -8.85 -7.94
CA THR A 347 19.58 -8.76 -9.25
C THR A 347 20.49 -7.55 -9.35
N SER A 348 20.29 -6.56 -8.49
CA SER A 348 21.14 -5.35 -8.41
C SER A 348 22.37 -5.54 -7.53
N ALA A 349 22.40 -6.62 -6.74
CA ALA A 349 23.40 -6.88 -5.71
C ALA A 349 23.51 -5.74 -4.68
N THR A 350 22.38 -5.09 -4.38
CA THR A 350 22.29 -4.00 -3.38
C THR A 350 21.79 -4.48 -2.01
N GLY A 351 21.49 -5.78 -1.86
CA GLY A 351 20.94 -6.36 -0.64
C GLY A 351 19.44 -6.12 -0.46
N GLU A 352 18.80 -5.47 -1.43
CA GLU A 352 17.39 -5.14 -1.38
C GLU A 352 16.58 -6.13 -2.23
N GLY A 353 15.53 -6.71 -1.67
CA GLY A 353 14.67 -7.66 -2.37
C GLY A 353 13.63 -7.04 -3.32
N ASN A 354 13.81 -5.79 -3.72
CA ASN A 354 12.82 -5.00 -4.46
C ASN A 354 13.07 -4.90 -5.96
N ASP A 355 14.07 -5.62 -6.47
CA ASP A 355 14.43 -5.56 -7.87
C ASP A 355 13.29 -5.99 -8.78
N ARG A 356 13.07 -5.20 -9.81
CA ARG A 356 12.08 -5.44 -10.84
C ARG A 356 12.72 -6.01 -12.10
N PRO A 357 11.98 -6.82 -12.88
CA PRO A 357 12.49 -7.42 -14.10
C PRO A 357 12.57 -6.42 -15.26
N ASN A 358 13.14 -6.87 -16.37
CA ASN A 358 13.00 -6.24 -17.68
C ASN A 358 11.72 -6.72 -18.38
N ILE A 359 11.13 -5.84 -19.20
CA ILE A 359 10.08 -6.24 -20.16
C ILE A 359 10.75 -6.90 -21.34
N VAL A 360 10.19 -8.04 -21.79
CA VAL A 360 10.59 -8.72 -23.02
C VAL A 360 9.74 -8.18 -24.18
N PRO A 361 10.36 -7.47 -25.14
CA PRO A 361 9.62 -6.91 -26.27
C PRO A 361 8.89 -7.98 -27.08
N GLY A 362 7.68 -7.67 -27.56
CA GLY A 362 6.89 -8.56 -28.41
C GLY A 362 6.12 -9.65 -27.66
N GLN A 363 6.29 -9.79 -26.36
CA GLN A 363 5.48 -10.71 -25.55
C GLN A 363 4.25 -10.01 -24.99
N PRO A 364 3.04 -10.60 -25.11
CA PRO A 364 1.85 -10.03 -24.48
C PRO A 364 1.98 -10.10 -22.94
N ILE A 365 1.65 -9.02 -22.26
CA ILE A 365 1.74 -8.93 -20.79
C ILE A 365 0.60 -9.72 -20.15
N TYR A 366 -0.60 -9.66 -20.74
CA TYR A 366 -1.82 -10.31 -20.24
C TYR A 366 -2.19 -11.51 -21.10
N ILE A 367 -2.59 -12.60 -20.44
CA ILE A 367 -3.08 -13.83 -21.09
C ILE A 367 -4.60 -13.95 -20.91
N ASN A 368 -5.11 -13.79 -19.70
CA ASN A 368 -6.54 -13.82 -19.35
C ASN A 368 -7.27 -15.09 -19.82
N GLN A 369 -6.70 -16.26 -19.56
CA GLN A 369 -7.30 -17.54 -19.97
C GLN A 369 -7.04 -18.68 -18.99
N TRP A 370 -7.88 -19.72 -19.05
CA TRP A 370 -7.67 -20.94 -18.31
C TRP A 370 -6.54 -21.76 -18.92
N GLN A 371 -5.63 -22.23 -18.07
CA GLN A 371 -4.50 -23.09 -18.47
C GLN A 371 -4.24 -24.16 -17.40
N PRO A 372 -3.62 -25.31 -17.74
CA PRO A 372 -3.15 -26.26 -16.75
C PRO A 372 -2.18 -25.63 -15.76
N CYS A 373 -2.40 -25.87 -14.45
CA CYS A 373 -1.50 -25.39 -13.40
C CYS A 373 -0.43 -26.37 -12.99
N ASN A 374 -0.65 -27.64 -13.27
CA ASN A 374 0.25 -28.73 -12.91
C ASN A 374 0.73 -29.49 -14.15
N THR A 375 1.80 -30.25 -13.99
CA THR A 375 2.38 -31.08 -15.06
C THR A 375 1.45 -32.17 -15.55
N THR A 376 0.48 -32.59 -14.75
CA THR A 376 -0.50 -33.63 -15.08
C THR A 376 -1.71 -33.11 -15.86
N GLY A 377 -1.86 -31.77 -15.94
CA GLY A 377 -3.00 -31.12 -16.62
C GLY A 377 -4.35 -31.27 -15.90
N THR A 378 -4.37 -31.89 -14.72
CA THR A 378 -5.61 -32.17 -13.97
C THR A 378 -6.20 -30.96 -13.25
N THR A 379 -5.37 -29.95 -12.94
CA THR A 379 -5.81 -28.72 -12.28
C THR A 379 -5.72 -27.56 -13.27
N GLN A 380 -6.79 -26.78 -13.37
CA GLN A 380 -6.85 -25.58 -14.21
C GLN A 380 -6.70 -24.32 -13.37
N CYS A 381 -5.88 -23.39 -13.84
CA CYS A 381 -5.72 -22.04 -13.27
C CYS A 381 -6.17 -20.98 -14.27
N TYR A 382 -6.74 -19.92 -13.77
CA TYR A 382 -6.91 -18.73 -14.58
C TYR A 382 -5.61 -17.92 -14.57
N VAL A 383 -4.95 -17.82 -15.70
CA VAL A 383 -3.68 -17.11 -15.85
C VAL A 383 -3.94 -15.72 -16.39
N VAL A 384 -3.57 -14.71 -15.62
CA VAL A 384 -3.74 -13.31 -15.99
C VAL A 384 -2.48 -12.75 -16.62
N PHE A 385 -1.30 -12.96 -15.98
CA PHE A 385 -0.05 -12.38 -16.45
C PHE A 385 0.83 -13.42 -17.14
N ASN A 386 1.45 -12.97 -18.22
CA ASN A 386 2.40 -13.78 -18.98
C ASN A 386 3.80 -13.69 -18.36
N LYS A 387 4.26 -14.76 -17.74
CA LYS A 387 5.62 -14.81 -17.19
C LYS A 387 6.70 -14.56 -18.24
N ALA A 388 6.50 -15.01 -19.50
CA ALA A 388 7.46 -14.82 -20.59
C ALA A 388 7.63 -13.36 -21.04
N ALA A 389 6.70 -12.47 -20.62
CA ALA A 389 6.83 -11.04 -20.87
C ALA A 389 7.87 -10.35 -19.96
N PHE A 390 8.44 -11.08 -18.99
CA PHE A 390 9.38 -10.56 -18.02
C PHE A 390 10.66 -11.41 -17.98
N ALA A 391 11.80 -10.73 -17.92
CA ALA A 391 13.10 -11.37 -17.79
C ALA A 391 13.86 -10.80 -16.59
N THR A 392 14.48 -11.68 -15.81
CA THR A 392 15.44 -11.30 -14.77
C THR A 392 16.72 -10.77 -15.39
N ILE A 393 17.40 -9.87 -14.71
CA ILE A 393 18.74 -9.44 -15.09
C ILE A 393 19.71 -10.57 -14.72
N PRO A 394 20.59 -10.96 -15.65
CA PRO A 394 21.60 -11.98 -15.34
C PRO A 394 22.52 -11.53 -14.20
N SER A 395 22.85 -12.44 -13.31
CA SER A 395 23.75 -12.17 -12.17
C SER A 395 25.17 -11.75 -12.59
N SER A 396 25.55 -12.01 -13.83
CA SER A 396 26.84 -11.58 -14.40
C SER A 396 26.89 -10.09 -14.75
N THR A 397 25.72 -9.44 -14.93
CA THR A 397 25.65 -8.03 -15.40
C THR A 397 25.19 -7.08 -14.32
N PHE A 398 24.58 -7.55 -13.25
CA PHE A 398 23.92 -6.78 -12.20
C PHE A 398 23.14 -5.57 -12.73
N GLY A 399 22.10 -5.19 -12.06
CA GLY A 399 21.40 -3.97 -12.42
C GLY A 399 19.93 -3.97 -12.05
N PHE A 400 19.30 -2.89 -12.42
CA PHE A 400 17.89 -2.62 -12.18
C PHE A 400 17.09 -2.86 -13.44
N GLY A 401 15.95 -3.57 -13.31
CA GLY A 401 15.07 -3.81 -14.44
C GLY A 401 14.28 -2.58 -14.86
N SER A 402 13.76 -2.63 -16.07
CA SER A 402 13.04 -1.53 -16.73
C SER A 402 11.57 -1.40 -16.30
N VAL A 403 11.02 -2.39 -15.59
CA VAL A 403 9.62 -2.34 -15.12
C VAL A 403 9.48 -1.29 -14.02
N GLY A 404 8.52 -0.38 -14.16
CA GLY A 404 8.19 0.60 -13.13
C GLY A 404 7.49 -0.02 -11.92
N ARG A 405 7.42 0.71 -10.81
CA ARG A 405 6.64 0.33 -9.63
C ARG A 405 5.16 0.26 -10.00
N ASP A 406 4.43 -0.73 -9.45
CA ASP A 406 2.99 -0.90 -9.64
C ASP A 406 2.56 -0.95 -11.12
N PHE A 407 3.38 -1.60 -11.93
CA PHE A 407 3.24 -1.63 -13.40
C PHE A 407 2.03 -2.43 -13.87
N LEU A 408 1.73 -3.57 -13.23
CA LEU A 408 0.61 -4.41 -13.62
C LEU A 408 -0.69 -3.96 -12.97
N ARG A 409 -1.80 -4.38 -13.55
CA ARG A 409 -3.13 -4.25 -12.97
C ARG A 409 -3.78 -5.63 -12.81
N SER A 410 -4.32 -5.91 -11.63
CA SER A 410 -5.19 -7.08 -11.46
C SER A 410 -6.42 -6.97 -12.37
N PRO A 411 -7.11 -8.07 -12.63
CA PRO A 411 -8.40 -7.99 -13.30
C PRO A 411 -9.36 -7.05 -12.57
N GLY A 412 -10.20 -6.36 -13.34
CA GLY A 412 -11.32 -5.62 -12.77
C GLY A 412 -12.37 -6.57 -12.20
N THR A 413 -13.30 -6.04 -11.42
CA THR A 413 -14.39 -6.80 -10.83
C THR A 413 -15.73 -6.29 -11.33
N PHE A 414 -16.67 -7.22 -11.54
CA PHE A 414 -18.03 -6.93 -11.91
C PHE A 414 -18.99 -7.83 -11.13
N SER A 415 -19.98 -7.25 -10.45
CA SER A 415 -21.00 -7.98 -9.70
C SER A 415 -22.36 -7.33 -9.90
N VAL A 416 -23.37 -8.18 -9.99
CA VAL A 416 -24.77 -7.79 -9.95
C VAL A 416 -25.44 -8.56 -8.84
N ASP A 417 -25.79 -7.88 -7.77
CA ASP A 417 -26.61 -8.42 -6.70
C ASP A 417 -28.06 -8.00 -6.92
N MET A 418 -29.00 -8.87 -6.62
CA MET A 418 -30.42 -8.64 -6.90
C MET A 418 -31.27 -9.07 -5.73
N ALA A 419 -32.20 -8.23 -5.33
CA ALA A 419 -33.27 -8.60 -4.40
C ALA A 419 -34.64 -8.45 -5.09
N ILE A 420 -35.49 -9.46 -4.91
CA ILE A 420 -36.92 -9.43 -5.28
C ILE A 420 -37.68 -9.61 -3.98
N THR A 421 -38.50 -8.63 -3.64
CA THR A 421 -39.30 -8.67 -2.41
C THR A 421 -40.77 -8.51 -2.73
N ARG A 422 -41.62 -9.11 -1.88
CA ARG A 422 -43.03 -8.90 -1.94
C ARG A 422 -43.64 -8.95 -0.54
N VAL A 423 -44.51 -7.99 -0.27
CA VAL A 423 -45.27 -7.92 0.98
C VAL A 423 -46.73 -8.36 0.75
N PHE A 424 -47.17 -9.34 1.50
CA PHE A 424 -48.54 -9.84 1.51
C PHE A 424 -49.24 -9.31 2.77
N PRO A 425 -50.16 -8.36 2.68
CA PRO A 425 -50.97 -8.01 3.84
C PRO A 425 -51.97 -9.16 4.17
N ILE A 426 -52.04 -9.55 5.42
CA ILE A 426 -52.93 -10.62 5.88
C ILE A 426 -54.17 -10.02 6.52
N HIS A 427 -54.02 -9.27 7.60
CA HIS A 427 -55.12 -8.60 8.29
C HIS A 427 -54.57 -7.47 9.17
N ASP A 428 -55.21 -6.31 9.18
CA ASP A 428 -54.79 -5.12 9.93
C ASP A 428 -53.32 -4.77 9.68
N GLN A 429 -52.51 -4.82 10.72
CA GLN A 429 -51.05 -4.53 10.65
C GLN A 429 -50.21 -5.78 10.37
N LYS A 430 -50.82 -6.97 10.25
CA LYS A 430 -50.10 -8.22 10.01
C LYS A 430 -49.76 -8.40 8.54
N GLN A 431 -48.51 -8.69 8.27
CA GLN A 431 -48.03 -8.89 6.89
C GLN A 431 -46.91 -9.94 6.83
N ILE A 432 -46.83 -10.64 5.72
CA ILE A 432 -45.74 -11.54 5.40
C ILE A 432 -44.91 -10.88 4.28
N GLU A 433 -43.62 -10.75 4.52
CA GLU A 433 -42.63 -10.36 3.49
C GLU A 433 -41.96 -11.63 2.96
N PHE A 434 -42.04 -11.83 1.66
CA PHE A 434 -41.22 -12.79 0.91
C PHE A 434 -40.03 -12.05 0.31
N ARG A 435 -38.83 -12.63 0.41
CA ARG A 435 -37.61 -12.10 -0.12
C ARG A 435 -36.82 -13.17 -0.83
N PHE A 436 -36.46 -12.91 -2.09
CA PHE A 436 -35.49 -13.69 -2.85
C PHE A 436 -34.29 -12.80 -3.12
N GLU A 437 -33.10 -13.26 -2.76
CA GLU A 437 -31.84 -12.55 -2.98
C GLU A 437 -30.90 -13.43 -3.78
N ALA A 438 -30.22 -12.82 -4.75
CA ALA A 438 -29.19 -13.46 -5.55
C ALA A 438 -27.95 -12.57 -5.52
N PHE A 439 -26.92 -13.01 -4.82
CA PHE A 439 -25.59 -12.40 -4.85
C PHE A 439 -24.84 -12.93 -6.06
N ASN A 440 -24.13 -12.07 -6.78
CA ASN A 440 -23.54 -12.39 -8.06
C ASN A 440 -24.57 -13.09 -8.97
N ALA A 441 -25.74 -12.47 -9.15
CA ALA A 441 -26.92 -13.06 -9.81
C ALA A 441 -26.62 -13.61 -11.21
N ILE A 442 -25.69 -12.99 -11.94
CA ILE A 442 -25.26 -13.40 -13.27
C ILE A 442 -24.16 -14.48 -13.26
N ASN A 443 -23.71 -14.88 -12.05
CA ASN A 443 -22.60 -15.83 -11.85
C ASN A 443 -21.33 -15.45 -12.62
N HIS A 444 -20.99 -14.16 -12.58
CA HIS A 444 -19.79 -13.66 -13.24
C HIS A 444 -18.53 -14.13 -12.50
N PHE A 445 -17.55 -14.65 -13.21
CA PHE A 445 -16.27 -15.01 -12.67
C PHE A 445 -15.39 -13.76 -12.53
N ASN A 446 -14.98 -13.44 -11.31
CA ASN A 446 -14.09 -12.32 -10.99
C ASN A 446 -12.72 -12.88 -10.58
N PRO A 447 -11.74 -13.00 -11.51
CA PRO A 447 -10.43 -13.47 -11.14
C PRO A 447 -9.74 -12.49 -10.21
N SER A 448 -9.14 -12.99 -9.12
CA SER A 448 -8.40 -12.15 -8.18
C SER A 448 -6.94 -12.58 -8.09
N ILE A 449 -6.04 -11.63 -8.24
CA ILE A 449 -4.60 -11.80 -8.08
C ILE A 449 -4.09 -10.78 -7.07
N GLY A 450 -4.62 -10.85 -5.85
CA GLY A 450 -4.23 -9.96 -4.77
C GLY A 450 -5.06 -8.68 -4.68
N GLY A 451 -4.71 -7.84 -3.70
CA GLY A 451 -5.32 -6.56 -3.36
C GLY A 451 -4.29 -5.42 -3.41
N PRO A 452 -4.60 -4.26 -2.82
CA PRO A 452 -3.68 -3.14 -2.75
C PRO A 452 -2.34 -3.54 -2.13
N GLY A 453 -1.23 -3.08 -2.71
CA GLY A 453 0.12 -3.38 -2.23
C GLY A 453 0.61 -4.80 -2.52
N THR A 454 -0.11 -5.57 -3.34
CA THR A 454 0.35 -6.91 -3.74
C THR A 454 1.61 -6.84 -4.60
N THR A 455 2.57 -7.69 -4.28
CA THR A 455 3.77 -7.91 -5.09
C THR A 455 3.69 -9.26 -5.80
N ALA A 456 4.12 -9.31 -7.05
CA ALA A 456 4.16 -10.52 -7.85
C ALA A 456 5.61 -10.87 -8.23
N GLY A 457 6.18 -11.90 -7.61
CA GLY A 457 7.53 -12.38 -7.91
C GLY A 457 7.53 -13.28 -9.15
N ILE A 458 8.27 -12.91 -10.20
CA ILE A 458 8.35 -13.72 -11.44
C ILE A 458 9.02 -15.07 -11.23
N ASN A 459 9.82 -15.25 -10.16
CA ASN A 459 10.38 -16.54 -9.80
C ASN A 459 9.36 -17.50 -9.18
N SER A 460 8.21 -17.00 -8.76
CA SER A 460 7.14 -17.83 -8.22
C SER A 460 6.53 -18.71 -9.31
N SER A 461 6.24 -19.97 -8.98
CA SER A 461 5.46 -20.87 -9.83
C SER A 461 4.02 -20.36 -10.03
N ASN A 462 3.56 -19.50 -9.12
CA ASN A 462 2.21 -18.95 -9.08
C ASN A 462 2.11 -17.54 -9.68
N PHE A 463 3.18 -17.06 -10.31
CA PHE A 463 3.16 -15.74 -10.93
C PHE A 463 1.99 -15.57 -11.90
N GLY A 464 1.17 -14.55 -11.67
CA GLY A 464 0.05 -14.22 -12.55
C GLY A 464 -1.09 -15.23 -12.58
N ARG A 465 -1.11 -16.21 -11.69
CA ARG A 465 -2.12 -17.27 -11.66
C ARG A 465 -3.05 -17.10 -10.47
N GLN A 466 -4.34 -17.24 -10.74
CA GLN A 466 -5.30 -17.51 -9.67
C GLN A 466 -5.31 -19.01 -9.39
N ILE A 467 -4.93 -19.40 -8.18
CA ILE A 467 -4.99 -20.78 -7.72
C ILE A 467 -6.26 -20.91 -6.90
N GLY A 468 -7.01 -21.99 -7.10
CA GLY A 468 -8.21 -22.29 -6.32
C GLY A 468 -7.93 -22.38 -4.81
N ALA A 469 -8.97 -22.33 -3.99
CA ALA A 469 -8.99 -22.17 -2.53
C ALA A 469 -8.19 -23.18 -1.69
N THR A 470 -7.38 -24.05 -2.27
CA THR A 470 -6.69 -25.15 -1.60
C THR A 470 -5.25 -24.82 -1.18
N THR A 471 -4.72 -23.63 -1.49
CA THR A 471 -3.36 -23.27 -1.12
C THR A 471 -3.36 -22.39 0.14
N PRO A 472 -2.85 -22.88 1.29
CA PRO A 472 -2.73 -22.08 2.50
C PRO A 472 -1.85 -20.83 2.26
N GLY A 473 -2.34 -19.65 2.63
CA GLY A 473 -1.61 -18.38 2.52
C GLY A 473 -1.93 -17.54 1.27
N PHE A 474 -2.66 -18.06 0.31
CA PHE A 474 -3.25 -17.27 -0.77
C PHE A 474 -4.73 -17.07 -0.48
N VAL A 475 -5.15 -15.83 -0.27
CA VAL A 475 -6.58 -15.51 -0.16
C VAL A 475 -7.15 -15.55 -1.57
N PRO A 476 -7.96 -16.56 -1.93
CA PRO A 476 -8.69 -16.53 -3.18
C PRO A 476 -9.84 -15.56 -2.98
N SER A 477 -9.64 -14.30 -3.28
CA SER A 477 -10.73 -13.35 -3.32
C SER A 477 -11.30 -13.25 -4.74
N ALA A 478 -11.59 -14.39 -5.34
CA ALA A 478 -12.68 -14.38 -6.29
C ALA A 478 -13.93 -14.02 -5.46
N PHE A 479 -14.75 -13.10 -5.95
CA PHE A 479 -16.09 -12.97 -5.38
C PHE A 479 -16.74 -14.36 -5.39
N ASP A 480 -17.53 -14.64 -4.36
CA ASP A 480 -18.23 -15.90 -4.26
C ASP A 480 -19.01 -16.21 -5.55
N PRO A 481 -19.15 -17.48 -5.92
CA PRO A 481 -20.08 -17.87 -6.96
C PRO A 481 -21.49 -17.39 -6.57
N ARG A 482 -22.41 -17.45 -7.52
CA ARG A 482 -23.79 -17.04 -7.26
C ARG A 482 -24.36 -17.73 -6.02
N ILE A 483 -24.79 -16.93 -5.06
CA ILE A 483 -25.46 -17.40 -3.83
C ILE A 483 -26.93 -16.97 -3.95
N LEU A 484 -27.83 -17.91 -3.73
CA LEU A 484 -29.27 -17.67 -3.70
C LEU A 484 -29.79 -17.80 -2.26
N GLN A 485 -30.57 -16.83 -1.82
CA GLN A 485 -31.17 -16.80 -0.49
C GLN A 485 -32.68 -16.58 -0.59
N LEU A 486 -33.44 -17.38 0.18
CA LEU A 486 -34.86 -17.20 0.39
C LEU A 486 -35.13 -16.77 1.82
N GLY A 487 -35.93 -15.75 1.99
CA GLY A 487 -36.32 -15.23 3.30
C GLY A 487 -37.81 -15.03 3.41
N PHE A 488 -38.35 -15.34 4.58
CA PHE A 488 -39.71 -15.04 4.96
C PHE A 488 -39.71 -14.31 6.29
N LYS A 489 -40.37 -13.16 6.35
CA LYS A 489 -40.50 -12.38 7.57
C LYS A 489 -41.96 -12.08 7.85
N MET A 490 -42.39 -12.37 9.06
CA MET A 490 -43.73 -12.05 9.52
C MET A 490 -43.67 -10.81 10.43
N HIS A 491 -44.56 -9.86 10.16
CA HIS A 491 -44.79 -8.71 11.01
C HIS A 491 -46.18 -8.83 11.63
N TRP A 492 -46.30 -8.61 12.92
CA TRP A 492 -47.54 -8.66 13.68
C TRP A 492 -47.70 -7.46 14.60
#